data_9b9d7bbd245f0af28ef7ea1007afb0aa
#
_entry.id   9b9d7bbd245f0af28ef7ea1007afb0aa
#
_cell.length_a   1.000
_cell.length_b   1.000
_cell.length_c   1.000
_cell.angle_alpha   90.00
_cell.angle_beta   90.00
_cell.angle_gamma   90.00
#
_symmetry.space_group_name_H-M   'P 1'
#
loop_
_entity.id
_entity.type
_entity.pdbx_description
1 polymer ?
#
loop_
_entity_poly.entity_id
_entity_poly.type
_entity_poly.pdbx_seq_one_letter_code
_entity_poly.pdbx_strand_id
1 'polypeptide(L)'
;MIELKHLGKTYSSASGSVEALKDISLTISDGEIFGIIGLSGAGKSTLVRCINLLERPTSGEVWVDGQNLTALGRKELLQVRRQIGMIFQGFNLLEQRTVLRNVCFPLEIGGTPKTEAKKRAEELLAIVGLAEKAANYPSQLSGGQKQRVAIARALATNPKYLLCDEATSALDPNTTRSILELLRDINKKLGVTIIVITHEMKVIDQICDRVAVIDKSQIAEEGRVADVFTSPKSAIARELVLPQERPVLDATTGGRKLRLIFNGENTQKPVISEMILACRVPVNVLFADTKSVDGAAYGHMILELPKEDHEAEKVIAWLNNSGLSWKEEA
;
A
#
# COMPACT_ATOMS: atom_id res chain seq x y z
N MET A 1 -4.42 -8.29 16.16
CA MET A 1 -2.99 -7.98 15.88
C MET A 1 -2.34 -9.14 15.16
N ILE A 2 -1.53 -8.87 14.13
CA ILE A 2 -0.72 -9.88 13.42
C ILE A 2 0.75 -9.62 13.75
N GLU A 3 1.49 -10.66 14.13
CA GLU A 3 2.93 -10.60 14.39
C GLU A 3 3.66 -11.67 13.57
N LEU A 4 4.69 -11.28 12.88
CA LEU A 4 5.62 -12.15 12.18
C LEU A 4 6.93 -12.13 12.95
N LYS A 5 7.45 -13.33 13.29
CA LYS A 5 8.68 -13.47 14.09
C LYS A 5 9.70 -14.29 13.32
N HIS A 6 10.75 -13.60 12.84
CA HIS A 6 11.88 -14.21 12.13
C HIS A 6 11.43 -15.09 10.95
N LEU A 7 10.40 -14.62 10.21
CA LEU A 7 9.76 -15.40 9.16
C LEU A 7 10.69 -15.54 7.95
N GLY A 8 10.93 -16.79 7.55
CA GLY A 8 11.71 -17.12 6.37
C GLY A 8 10.95 -18.08 5.45
N LYS A 9 11.15 -17.92 4.16
CA LYS A 9 10.60 -18.84 3.14
C LYS A 9 11.61 -19.09 2.03
N THR A 10 12.00 -20.34 1.89
CA THR A 10 12.83 -20.82 0.80
C THR A 10 12.05 -21.80 -0.05
N TYR A 11 12.06 -21.60 -1.36
CA TYR A 11 11.56 -22.55 -2.35
C TYR A 11 12.74 -23.36 -2.89
N SER A 12 12.65 -24.69 -2.79
CA SER A 12 13.64 -25.59 -3.33
C SER A 12 13.11 -26.24 -4.60
N SER A 13 13.91 -26.24 -5.65
CA SER A 13 13.63 -26.90 -6.93
C SER A 13 14.84 -27.70 -7.42
N ALA A 14 14.66 -28.53 -8.43
CA ALA A 14 15.79 -29.26 -9.05
C ALA A 14 16.88 -28.35 -9.63
N SER A 15 16.54 -27.09 -9.95
CA SER A 15 17.44 -26.07 -10.51
C SER A 15 18.10 -25.16 -9.46
N GLY A 16 17.82 -25.36 -8.16
CA GLY A 16 18.38 -24.55 -7.07
C GLY A 16 17.35 -24.14 -6.03
N SER A 17 17.78 -23.36 -5.05
CA SER A 17 16.92 -22.79 -4.00
C SER A 17 16.82 -21.28 -4.14
N VAL A 18 15.61 -20.74 -3.92
CA VAL A 18 15.32 -19.29 -3.92
C VAL A 18 14.79 -18.91 -2.56
N GLU A 19 15.50 -18.05 -1.84
CA GLU A 19 15.07 -17.48 -0.55
C GLU A 19 14.15 -16.28 -0.84
N ALA A 20 12.85 -16.52 -0.78
CA ALA A 20 11.83 -15.51 -1.07
C ALA A 20 11.53 -14.59 0.11
N LEU A 21 11.75 -15.05 1.35
CA LEU A 21 11.68 -14.26 2.58
C LEU A 21 12.84 -14.64 3.49
N LYS A 22 13.46 -13.62 4.09
CA LYS A 22 14.61 -13.77 4.96
C LYS A 22 14.45 -12.91 6.20
N ASP A 23 14.27 -13.59 7.35
CA ASP A 23 14.22 -12.96 8.68
C ASP A 23 13.24 -11.79 8.79
N ILE A 24 12.01 -11.97 8.28
CA ILE A 24 10.96 -10.95 8.34
C ILE A 24 10.36 -10.93 9.75
N SER A 25 10.53 -9.80 10.45
CA SER A 25 9.86 -9.51 11.71
C SER A 25 9.02 -8.26 11.55
N LEU A 26 7.71 -8.34 11.82
CA LEU A 26 6.75 -7.28 11.53
C LEU A 26 5.55 -7.38 12.48
N THR A 27 5.03 -6.24 12.92
CA THR A 27 3.80 -6.16 13.72
C THR A 27 2.78 -5.26 13.04
N ILE A 28 1.56 -5.79 12.85
CA ILE A 28 0.42 -5.08 12.27
C ILE A 28 -0.66 -4.96 13.35
N SER A 29 -1.03 -3.72 13.67
CA SER A 29 -1.99 -3.40 14.72
C SER A 29 -3.43 -3.62 14.26
N ASP A 30 -4.34 -3.84 15.21
CA ASP A 30 -5.75 -3.95 14.89
C ASP A 30 -6.33 -2.62 14.41
N GLY A 31 -7.15 -2.67 13.36
CA GLY A 31 -7.86 -1.53 12.81
C GLY A 31 -7.05 -0.62 11.89
N GLU A 32 -5.72 -0.82 11.75
CA GLU A 32 -4.91 -0.04 10.82
C GLU A 32 -5.03 -0.54 9.37
N ILE A 33 -4.73 0.33 8.42
CA ILE A 33 -4.45 -0.03 7.03
C ILE A 33 -2.95 -0.05 6.85
N PHE A 34 -2.38 -1.25 6.74
CA PHE A 34 -0.94 -1.47 6.65
C PHE A 34 -0.51 -1.75 5.21
N GLY A 35 0.48 -1.03 4.73
CA GLY A 35 1.05 -1.18 3.39
C GLY A 35 2.27 -2.09 3.38
N ILE A 36 2.41 -2.92 2.34
CA ILE A 36 3.62 -3.67 2.04
C ILE A 36 4.03 -3.33 0.61
N ILE A 37 5.15 -2.64 0.46
CA ILE A 37 5.63 -2.18 -0.85
C ILE A 37 7.04 -2.69 -1.16
N GLY A 38 7.35 -2.80 -2.43
CA GLY A 38 8.68 -3.21 -2.92
C GLY A 38 8.63 -3.52 -4.40
N LEU A 39 9.78 -3.67 -5.03
CA LEU A 39 9.87 -4.01 -6.46
C LEU A 39 9.30 -5.39 -6.77
N SER A 40 9.09 -5.68 -8.07
CA SER A 40 8.66 -7.00 -8.50
C SER A 40 9.70 -8.05 -8.06
N GLY A 41 9.23 -9.20 -7.56
CA GLY A 41 10.10 -10.28 -7.08
C GLY A 41 10.68 -10.07 -5.65
N ALA A 42 10.40 -8.97 -4.96
CA ALA A 42 10.93 -8.71 -3.61
C ALA A 42 10.38 -9.65 -2.50
N GLY A 43 9.37 -10.50 -2.80
CA GLY A 43 8.81 -11.45 -1.83
C GLY A 43 7.42 -11.07 -1.28
N LYS A 44 6.84 -9.96 -1.71
CA LYS A 44 5.55 -9.43 -1.19
C LYS A 44 4.41 -10.43 -1.20
N SER A 45 4.09 -11.03 -2.34
CA SER A 45 3.00 -12.02 -2.46
C SER A 45 3.30 -13.30 -1.67
N THR A 46 4.58 -13.69 -1.55
CA THR A 46 4.99 -14.80 -0.69
C THR A 46 4.70 -14.46 0.77
N LEU A 47 5.02 -13.24 1.21
CA LEU A 47 4.76 -12.79 2.58
C LEU A 47 3.27 -12.88 2.93
N VAL A 48 2.39 -12.35 2.08
CA VAL A 48 0.95 -12.43 2.29
C VAL A 48 0.43 -13.86 2.34
N ARG A 49 0.93 -14.72 1.46
CA ARG A 49 0.56 -16.15 1.49
C ARG A 49 1.08 -16.85 2.74
N CYS A 50 2.17 -16.39 3.32
CA CYS A 50 2.65 -16.88 4.61
C CYS A 50 1.79 -16.36 5.77
N ILE A 51 1.29 -15.12 5.73
CA ILE A 51 0.43 -14.56 6.80
C ILE A 51 -0.82 -15.42 7.03
N ASN A 52 -1.46 -15.90 5.97
CA ASN A 52 -2.64 -16.78 6.07
C ASN A 52 -2.29 -18.27 5.93
N LEU A 53 -1.00 -18.62 5.95
CA LEU A 53 -0.44 -19.96 5.77
C LEU A 53 -0.94 -20.69 4.47
N LEU A 54 -1.33 -19.98 3.42
CA LEU A 54 -1.45 -20.56 2.09
C LEU A 54 -0.11 -21.15 1.64
N GLU A 55 0.97 -20.46 2.02
CA GLU A 55 2.33 -20.96 1.94
C GLU A 55 2.87 -21.13 3.37
N ARG A 56 3.32 -22.33 3.75
CA ARG A 56 3.98 -22.51 5.03
C ARG A 56 5.39 -21.91 4.99
N PRO A 57 5.78 -21.08 5.98
CA PRO A 57 7.16 -20.61 6.10
C PRO A 57 8.12 -21.80 6.32
N THR A 58 9.39 -21.63 5.95
CA THR A 58 10.44 -22.61 6.22
C THR A 58 11.07 -22.40 7.60
N SER A 59 10.98 -21.18 8.13
CA SER A 59 11.42 -20.80 9.47
C SER A 59 10.58 -19.68 10.03
N GLY A 60 10.66 -19.46 11.35
CA GLY A 60 9.92 -18.40 12.03
C GLY A 60 8.45 -18.73 12.26
N GLU A 61 7.70 -17.76 12.73
CA GLU A 61 6.34 -17.93 13.23
C GLU A 61 5.41 -16.83 12.73
N VAL A 62 4.13 -17.19 12.55
CA VAL A 62 3.03 -16.27 12.25
C VAL A 62 2.04 -16.33 13.42
N TRP A 63 1.82 -15.21 14.05
CA TRP A 63 0.89 -15.05 15.16
C TRP A 63 -0.28 -14.17 14.75
N VAL A 64 -1.49 -14.59 15.04
CA VAL A 64 -2.71 -13.81 14.83
C VAL A 64 -3.53 -13.83 16.11
N ASP A 65 -3.82 -12.68 16.67
CA ASP A 65 -4.53 -12.52 17.96
C ASP A 65 -3.96 -13.38 19.10
N GLY A 66 -2.63 -13.45 19.19
CA GLY A 66 -1.93 -14.24 20.23
C GLY A 66 -1.89 -15.74 19.96
N GLN A 67 -2.39 -16.22 18.82
CA GLN A 67 -2.35 -17.62 18.43
C GLN A 67 -1.28 -17.86 17.35
N ASN A 68 -0.36 -18.79 17.59
CA ASN A 68 0.67 -19.18 16.63
C ASN A 68 0.08 -20.08 15.54
N LEU A 69 -0.12 -19.54 14.35
CA LEU A 69 -0.71 -20.25 13.21
C LEU A 69 0.20 -21.37 12.69
N THR A 70 1.51 -21.21 12.79
CA THR A 70 2.48 -22.20 12.27
C THR A 70 2.43 -23.50 13.06
N ALA A 71 1.97 -23.46 14.32
CA ALA A 71 1.83 -24.62 15.19
C ALA A 71 0.46 -25.32 15.04
N LEU A 72 -0.52 -24.69 14.35
CA LEU A 72 -1.88 -25.21 14.28
C LEU A 72 -2.02 -26.44 13.34
N GLY A 73 -2.91 -27.32 13.76
CA GLY A 73 -3.42 -28.38 12.90
C GLY A 73 -4.37 -27.86 11.79
N ARG A 74 -4.64 -28.71 10.80
CA ARG A 74 -5.46 -28.34 9.62
C ARG A 74 -6.86 -27.79 9.99
N LYS A 75 -7.52 -28.41 10.99
CA LYS A 75 -8.89 -28.00 11.38
C LYS A 75 -8.90 -26.63 12.04
N GLU A 76 -7.99 -26.39 12.96
CA GLU A 76 -7.84 -25.10 13.67
C GLU A 76 -7.47 -23.98 12.70
N LEU A 77 -6.51 -24.24 11.81
CA LEU A 77 -6.10 -23.29 10.78
C LEU A 77 -7.28 -22.89 9.86
N LEU A 78 -8.17 -23.82 9.50
CA LEU A 78 -9.36 -23.49 8.72
C LEU A 78 -10.32 -22.57 9.47
N GLN A 79 -10.40 -22.67 10.80
CA GLN A 79 -11.22 -21.78 11.63
C GLN A 79 -10.61 -20.37 11.66
N VAL A 80 -9.29 -20.25 11.88
CA VAL A 80 -8.62 -18.95 11.87
C VAL A 80 -8.71 -18.28 10.49
N ARG A 81 -8.56 -19.02 9.42
CA ARG A 81 -8.71 -18.50 8.04
C ARG A 81 -10.07 -17.88 7.74
N ARG A 82 -11.15 -18.24 8.47
CA ARG A 82 -12.43 -17.54 8.34
C ARG A 82 -12.39 -16.10 8.83
N GLN A 83 -11.43 -15.79 9.72
CA GLN A 83 -11.21 -14.43 10.21
C GLN A 83 -10.27 -13.62 9.32
N ILE A 84 -9.73 -14.23 8.27
CA ILE A 84 -8.79 -13.59 7.34
C ILE A 84 -9.38 -13.67 5.94
N GLY A 85 -9.95 -12.56 5.47
CA GLY A 85 -10.39 -12.41 4.08
C GLY A 85 -9.20 -12.19 3.16
N MET A 86 -9.28 -12.64 1.91
CA MET A 86 -8.23 -12.40 0.92
C MET A 86 -8.82 -11.95 -0.41
N ILE A 87 -8.25 -10.88 -0.94
CA ILE A 87 -8.50 -10.35 -2.28
C ILE A 87 -7.25 -10.62 -3.12
N PHE A 88 -7.42 -11.33 -4.22
CA PHE A 88 -6.33 -11.74 -5.11
C PHE A 88 -6.20 -10.77 -6.29
N GLN A 89 -5.02 -10.68 -6.87
CA GLN A 89 -4.70 -9.87 -8.04
C GLN A 89 -5.64 -10.12 -9.23
N GLY A 90 -6.03 -11.36 -9.48
CA GLY A 90 -6.85 -11.79 -10.64
C GLY A 90 -8.36 -11.88 -10.35
N PHE A 91 -8.91 -11.20 -9.32
CA PHE A 91 -10.30 -11.29 -8.83
C PHE A 91 -10.71 -12.69 -8.37
N ASN A 92 -10.32 -13.75 -9.07
CA ASN A 92 -10.61 -15.17 -8.83
C ASN A 92 -12.11 -15.46 -8.58
N LEU A 93 -12.98 -14.83 -9.37
CA LEU A 93 -14.41 -15.07 -9.31
C LEU A 93 -14.74 -16.41 -9.96
N LEU A 94 -15.78 -17.04 -9.44
CA LEU A 94 -16.33 -18.28 -10.01
C LEU A 94 -17.18 -17.89 -11.22
N GLU A 95 -16.65 -18.05 -12.42
CA GLU A 95 -17.27 -17.60 -13.68
C GLU A 95 -18.64 -18.23 -13.95
N GLN A 96 -18.86 -19.46 -13.47
CA GLN A 96 -20.13 -20.20 -13.63
C GLN A 96 -21.17 -19.89 -12.53
N ARG A 97 -20.85 -18.96 -11.63
CA ARG A 97 -21.75 -18.52 -10.55
C ARG A 97 -22.11 -17.05 -10.72
N THR A 98 -23.35 -16.70 -10.38
CA THR A 98 -23.77 -15.30 -10.34
C THR A 98 -22.97 -14.51 -9.29
N VAL A 99 -23.03 -13.18 -9.36
CA VAL A 99 -22.44 -12.25 -8.38
C VAL A 99 -22.86 -12.60 -6.97
N LEU A 100 -24.18 -12.74 -6.73
CA LEU A 100 -24.70 -13.15 -5.43
C LEU A 100 -24.11 -14.47 -4.94
N ARG A 101 -24.07 -15.49 -5.81
CA ARG A 101 -23.52 -16.80 -5.46
C ARG A 101 -22.02 -16.81 -5.24
N ASN A 102 -21.28 -15.90 -5.88
CA ASN A 102 -19.86 -15.67 -5.58
C ASN A 102 -19.68 -15.19 -4.14
N VAL A 103 -20.49 -14.22 -3.70
CA VAL A 103 -20.43 -13.69 -2.33
C VAL A 103 -20.93 -14.70 -1.30
N CYS A 104 -21.95 -15.51 -1.62
CA CYS A 104 -22.43 -16.58 -0.73
C CYS A 104 -21.41 -17.71 -0.54
N PHE A 105 -20.48 -17.93 -1.49
CA PHE A 105 -19.63 -19.11 -1.54
C PHE A 105 -18.82 -19.38 -0.25
N PRO A 106 -18.12 -18.40 0.36
CA PRO A 106 -17.42 -18.63 1.62
C PRO A 106 -18.36 -19.05 2.77
N LEU A 107 -19.59 -18.52 2.80
CA LEU A 107 -20.61 -18.85 3.79
C LEU A 107 -21.16 -20.27 3.57
N GLU A 108 -21.38 -20.66 2.32
CA GLU A 108 -21.78 -22.02 1.94
C GLU A 108 -20.76 -23.05 2.42
N ILE A 109 -19.45 -22.81 2.17
CA ILE A 109 -18.36 -23.68 2.66
C ILE A 109 -18.33 -23.68 4.20
N GLY A 110 -18.64 -22.53 4.81
CA GLY A 110 -18.72 -22.37 6.26
C GLY A 110 -19.86 -23.12 6.92
N GLY A 111 -20.82 -23.65 6.15
CA GLY A 111 -22.01 -24.33 6.66
C GLY A 111 -23.13 -23.37 7.08
N THR A 112 -23.08 -22.10 6.69
CA THR A 112 -24.12 -21.10 6.98
C THR A 112 -25.42 -21.48 6.23
N PRO A 113 -26.60 -21.41 6.87
CA PRO A 113 -27.88 -21.65 6.22
C PRO A 113 -28.07 -20.77 4.96
N LYS A 114 -28.64 -21.33 3.91
CA LYS A 114 -28.77 -20.66 2.60
C LYS A 114 -29.48 -19.30 2.69
N THR A 115 -30.51 -19.19 3.53
CA THR A 115 -31.28 -17.95 3.75
C THR A 115 -30.43 -16.87 4.39
N GLU A 116 -29.62 -17.21 5.39
CA GLU A 116 -28.71 -16.28 6.07
C GLU A 116 -27.54 -15.89 5.15
N ALA A 117 -26.94 -16.85 4.44
CA ALA A 117 -25.90 -16.61 3.46
C ALA A 117 -26.37 -15.64 2.36
N LYS A 118 -27.59 -15.82 1.85
CA LYS A 118 -28.19 -14.93 0.87
C LYS A 118 -28.41 -13.52 1.43
N LYS A 119 -29.00 -13.39 2.59
CA LYS A 119 -29.23 -12.10 3.25
C LYS A 119 -27.91 -11.34 3.46
N ARG A 120 -26.90 -12.02 4.01
CA ARG A 120 -25.57 -11.42 4.22
C ARG A 120 -24.91 -10.99 2.90
N ALA A 121 -25.02 -11.81 1.86
CA ALA A 121 -24.47 -11.46 0.55
C ALA A 121 -25.17 -10.26 -0.08
N GLU A 122 -26.49 -10.12 0.05
CA GLU A 122 -27.26 -8.96 -0.42
C GLU A 122 -26.85 -7.68 0.31
N GLU A 123 -26.66 -7.74 1.64
CA GLU A 123 -26.13 -6.61 2.45
C GLU A 123 -24.73 -6.16 1.95
N LEU A 124 -23.83 -7.13 1.71
CA LEU A 124 -22.49 -6.82 1.23
C LEU A 124 -22.48 -6.26 -0.19
N LEU A 125 -23.35 -6.77 -1.06
CA LEU A 125 -23.50 -6.22 -2.41
C LEU A 125 -24.02 -4.78 -2.38
N ALA A 126 -24.89 -4.44 -1.44
CA ALA A 126 -25.33 -3.06 -1.22
C ALA A 126 -24.16 -2.18 -0.75
N ILE A 127 -23.33 -2.65 0.20
CA ILE A 127 -22.14 -1.92 0.68
C ILE A 127 -21.17 -1.59 -0.45
N VAL A 128 -20.93 -2.55 -1.37
CA VAL A 128 -20.02 -2.33 -2.51
C VAL A 128 -20.70 -1.67 -3.73
N GLY A 129 -21.99 -1.29 -3.63
CA GLY A 129 -22.74 -0.61 -4.68
C GLY A 129 -23.10 -1.48 -5.87
N LEU A 130 -23.37 -2.78 -5.66
CA LEU A 130 -23.69 -3.77 -6.71
C LEU A 130 -24.98 -4.55 -6.46
N ALA A 131 -25.91 -4.03 -5.64
CA ALA A 131 -27.16 -4.72 -5.32
C ALA A 131 -27.94 -5.18 -6.58
N GLU A 132 -28.06 -4.29 -7.59
CA GLU A 132 -28.75 -4.53 -8.87
C GLU A 132 -28.03 -5.53 -9.79
N LYS A 133 -26.76 -5.83 -9.52
CA LYS A 133 -25.96 -6.78 -10.30
C LYS A 133 -25.97 -8.20 -9.71
N ALA A 134 -26.75 -8.48 -8.65
CA ALA A 134 -26.76 -9.74 -7.92
C ALA A 134 -27.00 -10.99 -8.81
N ALA A 135 -27.82 -10.85 -9.85
CA ALA A 135 -28.16 -11.93 -10.80
C ALA A 135 -27.16 -12.05 -11.96
N ASN A 136 -26.29 -11.06 -12.18
CA ASN A 136 -25.31 -11.08 -13.26
C ASN A 136 -24.20 -12.12 -13.03
N TYR A 137 -23.54 -12.53 -14.11
CA TYR A 137 -22.32 -13.35 -14.10
C TYR A 137 -21.06 -12.48 -14.19
N PRO A 138 -19.89 -12.94 -13.71
CA PRO A 138 -18.64 -12.19 -13.78
C PRO A 138 -18.28 -11.70 -15.19
N SER A 139 -18.56 -12.47 -16.22
CA SER A 139 -18.34 -12.09 -17.64
C SER A 139 -19.10 -10.84 -18.08
N GLN A 140 -20.15 -10.46 -17.35
CA GLN A 140 -20.99 -9.28 -17.64
C GLN A 140 -20.56 -8.03 -16.86
N LEU A 141 -19.44 -8.10 -16.12
CA LEU A 141 -18.96 -7.05 -15.22
C LEU A 141 -17.69 -6.39 -15.76
N SER A 142 -17.55 -5.08 -15.52
CA SER A 142 -16.27 -4.39 -15.68
C SER A 142 -15.23 -4.86 -14.65
N GLY A 143 -13.94 -4.59 -14.89
CA GLY A 143 -12.86 -4.93 -13.96
C GLY A 143 -13.11 -4.39 -12.54
N GLY A 144 -13.50 -3.12 -12.42
CA GLY A 144 -13.84 -2.51 -11.13
C GLY A 144 -15.05 -3.14 -10.44
N GLN A 145 -16.07 -3.56 -11.21
CA GLN A 145 -17.20 -4.29 -10.67
C GLN A 145 -16.79 -5.68 -10.18
N LYS A 146 -15.95 -6.41 -10.94
CA LYS A 146 -15.39 -7.69 -10.50
C LYS A 146 -14.61 -7.55 -9.20
N GLN A 147 -13.82 -6.48 -9.06
CA GLN A 147 -13.09 -6.19 -7.84
C GLN A 147 -14.01 -5.92 -6.65
N ARG A 148 -15.08 -5.15 -6.83
CA ARG A 148 -16.09 -4.92 -5.79
C ARG A 148 -16.77 -6.23 -5.36
N VAL A 149 -17.05 -7.15 -6.27
CA VAL A 149 -17.56 -8.52 -5.94
C VAL A 149 -16.52 -9.30 -5.14
N ALA A 150 -15.24 -9.26 -5.53
CA ALA A 150 -14.16 -9.92 -4.80
C ALA A 150 -14.02 -9.39 -3.36
N ILE A 151 -14.15 -8.07 -3.17
CA ILE A 151 -14.20 -7.42 -1.86
C ILE A 151 -15.40 -7.92 -1.05
N ALA A 152 -16.61 -7.88 -1.61
CA ALA A 152 -17.82 -8.36 -0.93
C ALA A 152 -17.68 -9.85 -0.53
N ARG A 153 -17.13 -10.68 -1.40
CA ARG A 153 -16.86 -12.10 -1.11
C ARG A 153 -15.85 -12.27 0.02
N ALA A 154 -14.79 -11.48 0.04
CA ALA A 154 -13.77 -11.55 1.09
C ALA A 154 -14.33 -11.11 2.46
N LEU A 155 -15.33 -10.23 2.49
CA LEU A 155 -16.02 -9.76 3.70
C LEU A 155 -17.15 -10.69 4.17
N ALA A 156 -17.51 -11.70 3.39
CA ALA A 156 -18.70 -12.51 3.66
C ALA A 156 -18.65 -13.19 5.04
N THR A 157 -17.51 -13.71 5.44
CA THR A 157 -17.30 -14.38 6.74
C THR A 157 -17.13 -13.43 7.92
N ASN A 158 -17.31 -12.12 7.72
CA ASN A 158 -17.05 -11.08 8.71
C ASN A 158 -15.61 -11.15 9.27
N PRO A 159 -14.59 -11.08 8.39
CA PRO A 159 -13.21 -11.24 8.81
C PRO A 159 -12.73 -10.06 9.64
N LYS A 160 -11.79 -10.31 10.56
CA LYS A 160 -11.08 -9.26 11.30
C LYS A 160 -9.94 -8.65 10.48
N TYR A 161 -9.37 -9.45 9.56
CA TYR A 161 -8.23 -9.08 8.70
C TYR A 161 -8.59 -9.25 7.23
N LEU A 162 -8.18 -8.31 6.39
CA LEU A 162 -8.35 -8.34 4.94
C LEU A 162 -7.00 -8.19 4.24
N LEU A 163 -6.55 -9.23 3.56
CA LEU A 163 -5.31 -9.24 2.79
C LEU A 163 -5.61 -8.88 1.33
N CYS A 164 -4.99 -7.83 0.82
CA CYS A 164 -5.16 -7.34 -0.55
C CYS A 164 -3.86 -7.55 -1.34
N ASP A 165 -3.77 -8.63 -2.12
CA ASP A 165 -2.62 -8.94 -2.96
C ASP A 165 -2.78 -8.28 -4.33
N GLU A 166 -2.10 -7.13 -4.53
CA GLU A 166 -2.13 -6.30 -5.76
C GLU A 166 -3.57 -6.04 -6.29
N ALA A 167 -4.48 -5.75 -5.38
CA ALA A 167 -5.92 -5.66 -5.64
C ALA A 167 -6.35 -4.58 -6.65
N THR A 168 -5.44 -3.71 -7.09
CA THR A 168 -5.71 -2.60 -8.01
C THR A 168 -4.86 -2.62 -9.27
N SER A 169 -3.91 -3.54 -9.41
CA SER A 169 -2.90 -3.56 -10.49
C SER A 169 -3.50 -3.73 -11.91
N ALA A 170 -4.70 -4.29 -12.02
CA ALA A 170 -5.40 -4.51 -13.29
C ALA A 170 -6.48 -3.44 -13.59
N LEU A 171 -6.53 -2.35 -12.84
CA LEU A 171 -7.57 -1.33 -12.92
C LEU A 171 -7.01 0.00 -13.44
N ASP A 172 -7.87 0.79 -14.08
CA ASP A 172 -7.54 2.16 -14.44
C ASP A 172 -7.45 3.08 -13.20
N PRO A 173 -6.77 4.25 -13.29
CA PRO A 173 -6.53 5.11 -12.13
C PRO A 173 -7.80 5.61 -11.40
N ASN A 174 -8.88 5.88 -12.12
CA ASN A 174 -10.14 6.35 -11.52
C ASN A 174 -10.83 5.22 -10.76
N THR A 175 -10.86 4.03 -11.35
CA THR A 175 -11.39 2.82 -10.71
C THR A 175 -10.55 2.45 -9.50
N THR A 176 -9.21 2.51 -9.60
CA THR A 176 -8.30 2.30 -8.47
C THR A 176 -8.66 3.21 -7.30
N ARG A 177 -8.78 4.53 -7.53
CA ARG A 177 -9.17 5.49 -6.47
C ARG A 177 -10.48 5.08 -5.81
N SER A 178 -11.50 4.76 -6.59
CA SER A 178 -12.82 4.36 -6.08
C SER A 178 -12.77 3.06 -5.25
N ILE A 179 -11.89 2.11 -5.59
CA ILE A 179 -11.68 0.89 -4.80
C ILE A 179 -10.93 1.19 -3.49
N LEU A 180 -9.94 2.07 -3.53
CA LEU A 180 -9.19 2.48 -2.33
C LEU A 180 -10.08 3.25 -1.34
N GLU A 181 -10.94 4.15 -1.83
CA GLU A 181 -11.96 4.83 -1.02
C GLU A 181 -12.93 3.83 -0.38
N LEU A 182 -13.40 2.83 -1.15
CA LEU A 182 -14.25 1.77 -0.63
C LEU A 182 -13.55 0.96 0.48
N LEU A 183 -12.27 0.60 0.32
CA LEU A 183 -11.51 -0.12 1.34
C LEU A 183 -11.34 0.73 2.61
N ARG A 184 -11.05 2.02 2.47
CA ARG A 184 -10.98 2.95 3.60
C ARG A 184 -12.31 3.06 4.34
N ASP A 185 -13.42 3.12 3.61
CA ASP A 185 -14.77 3.15 4.19
C ASP A 185 -15.09 1.87 4.95
N ILE A 186 -14.71 0.71 4.40
CA ILE A 186 -14.85 -0.60 5.04
C ILE A 186 -14.03 -0.66 6.33
N ASN A 187 -12.76 -0.22 6.31
CA ASN A 187 -11.93 -0.15 7.49
C ASN A 187 -12.59 0.70 8.58
N LYS A 188 -13.00 1.94 8.25
CA LYS A 188 -13.62 2.87 9.22
C LYS A 188 -14.95 2.37 9.77
N LYS A 189 -15.82 1.78 8.93
CA LYS A 189 -17.17 1.36 9.33
C LYS A 189 -17.21 0.01 10.04
N LEU A 190 -16.34 -0.91 9.63
CA LEU A 190 -16.35 -2.30 10.13
C LEU A 190 -15.18 -2.60 11.08
N GLY A 191 -14.22 -1.69 11.24
CA GLY A 191 -13.02 -1.90 12.08
C GLY A 191 -12.08 -3.00 11.58
N VAL A 192 -12.18 -3.38 10.31
CA VAL A 192 -11.37 -4.44 9.71
C VAL A 192 -9.94 -3.94 9.49
N THR A 193 -8.95 -4.68 9.96
CA THR A 193 -7.54 -4.42 9.65
C THR A 193 -7.25 -4.80 8.21
N ILE A 194 -6.66 -3.90 7.42
CA ILE A 194 -6.41 -4.13 5.99
C ILE A 194 -4.91 -4.16 5.73
N ILE A 195 -4.43 -5.20 5.05
CA ILE A 195 -3.05 -5.30 4.61
C ILE A 195 -3.04 -5.17 3.08
N VAL A 196 -2.42 -4.10 2.58
CA VAL A 196 -2.36 -3.80 1.14
C VAL A 196 -0.97 -4.08 0.61
N ILE A 197 -0.90 -4.95 -0.39
CA ILE A 197 0.34 -5.23 -1.10
C ILE A 197 0.29 -4.59 -2.46
N THR A 198 1.34 -3.86 -2.79
CA THR A 198 1.45 -3.16 -4.07
C THR A 198 2.93 -2.87 -4.40
N HIS A 199 3.19 -2.55 -5.65
CA HIS A 199 4.44 -1.94 -6.08
C HIS A 199 4.27 -0.43 -6.36
N GLU A 200 3.06 0.12 -6.18
CA GLU A 200 2.74 1.51 -6.45
C GLU A 200 2.70 2.34 -5.16
N MET A 201 3.64 3.27 -5.01
CA MET A 201 3.65 4.19 -3.86
C MET A 201 2.37 5.02 -3.76
N LYS A 202 1.76 5.37 -4.90
CA LYS A 202 0.48 6.13 -4.93
C LYS A 202 -0.67 5.42 -4.22
N VAL A 203 -0.70 4.09 -4.22
CA VAL A 203 -1.70 3.30 -3.48
C VAL A 203 -1.46 3.40 -1.98
N ILE A 204 -0.19 3.28 -1.56
CA ILE A 204 0.20 3.40 -0.15
C ILE A 204 -0.16 4.78 0.40
N ASP A 205 0.21 5.85 -0.32
CA ASP A 205 -0.06 7.24 0.08
C ASP A 205 -1.56 7.52 0.28
N GLN A 206 -2.42 6.86 -0.50
CA GLN A 206 -3.86 7.16 -0.49
C GLN A 206 -4.57 6.58 0.71
N ILE A 207 -4.21 5.40 1.22
CA ILE A 207 -5.01 4.74 2.24
C ILE A 207 -4.26 4.17 3.43
N CYS A 208 -2.94 3.95 3.36
CA CYS A 208 -2.20 3.27 4.41
C CYS A 208 -1.78 4.23 5.53
N ASP A 209 -1.81 3.74 6.77
CA ASP A 209 -1.33 4.46 7.95
C ASP A 209 0.18 4.25 8.15
N ARG A 210 0.61 2.99 7.99
CA ARG A 210 2.01 2.55 8.09
C ARG A 210 2.38 1.70 6.88
N VAL A 211 3.67 1.59 6.62
CA VAL A 211 4.21 0.84 5.49
C VAL A 211 5.48 0.10 5.88
N ALA A 212 5.63 -1.11 5.36
CA ALA A 212 6.90 -1.83 5.31
C ALA A 212 7.40 -1.89 3.86
N VAL A 213 8.64 -1.48 3.67
CA VAL A 213 9.34 -1.54 2.37
C VAL A 213 10.16 -2.81 2.35
N ILE A 214 9.88 -3.69 1.39
CA ILE A 214 10.62 -4.95 1.19
C ILE A 214 11.61 -4.80 0.05
N ASP A 215 12.85 -5.13 0.32
CA ASP A 215 13.91 -5.26 -0.67
C ASP A 215 14.71 -6.56 -0.42
N LYS A 216 15.05 -7.25 -1.49
CA LYS A 216 15.90 -8.48 -1.44
C LYS A 216 15.45 -9.45 -0.35
N SER A 217 14.13 -9.71 -0.29
CA SER A 217 13.50 -10.65 0.65
C SER A 217 13.52 -10.23 2.13
N GLN A 218 13.90 -9.00 2.48
CA GLN A 218 13.98 -8.47 3.84
C GLN A 218 13.18 -7.17 3.99
N ILE A 219 12.82 -6.79 5.23
CA ILE A 219 12.29 -5.45 5.51
C ILE A 219 13.47 -4.47 5.48
N ALA A 220 13.47 -3.57 4.49
CA ALA A 220 14.48 -2.53 4.36
C ALA A 220 14.14 -1.29 5.20
N GLU A 221 12.85 -1.01 5.36
CA GLU A 221 12.36 0.12 6.15
C GLU A 221 10.92 -0.12 6.58
N GLU A 222 10.55 0.38 7.76
CA GLU A 222 9.18 0.38 8.28
C GLU A 222 8.91 1.68 9.00
N GLY A 223 7.69 2.21 8.86
CA GLY A 223 7.29 3.44 9.53
C GLY A 223 5.91 3.93 9.13
N ARG A 224 5.53 5.11 9.65
CA ARG A 224 4.34 5.81 9.16
C ARG A 224 4.56 6.21 7.70
N VAL A 225 3.50 6.18 6.90
CA VAL A 225 3.60 6.55 5.48
C VAL A 225 4.17 7.95 5.31
N ALA A 226 3.72 8.92 6.12
CA ALA A 226 4.23 10.28 6.09
C ALA A 226 5.75 10.37 6.31
N ASP A 227 6.29 9.59 7.27
CA ASP A 227 7.73 9.60 7.61
C ASP A 227 8.57 8.98 6.49
N VAL A 228 8.14 7.82 5.97
CA VAL A 228 8.81 7.12 4.86
C VAL A 228 8.77 7.95 3.58
N PHE A 229 7.66 8.70 3.35
CA PHE A 229 7.52 9.57 2.20
C PHE A 229 8.41 10.82 2.28
N THR A 230 8.46 11.47 3.44
CA THR A 230 9.19 12.75 3.59
C THR A 230 10.69 12.55 3.85
N SER A 231 11.07 11.47 4.54
CA SER A 231 12.45 11.20 4.96
C SER A 231 12.82 9.72 4.81
N PRO A 232 12.81 9.17 3.58
CA PRO A 232 13.14 7.78 3.33
C PRO A 232 14.60 7.49 3.73
N LYS A 233 14.80 6.45 4.55
CA LYS A 233 16.10 6.07 5.09
C LYS A 233 16.83 5.06 4.20
N SER A 234 16.10 4.05 3.70
CA SER A 234 16.66 3.01 2.84
C SER A 234 16.82 3.49 1.40
N ALA A 235 17.76 2.91 0.67
CA ALA A 235 17.97 3.22 -0.75
C ALA A 235 16.72 2.90 -1.59
N ILE A 236 16.09 1.76 -1.33
CA ILE A 236 14.88 1.34 -2.05
C ILE A 236 13.68 2.24 -1.73
N ALA A 237 13.51 2.70 -0.48
CA ALA A 237 12.45 3.65 -0.15
C ALA A 237 12.62 4.97 -0.90
N ARG A 238 13.86 5.47 -1.01
CA ARG A 238 14.16 6.65 -1.84
C ARG A 238 13.80 6.42 -3.30
N GLU A 239 14.13 5.28 -3.87
CA GLU A 239 13.81 4.93 -5.25
C GLU A 239 12.28 4.86 -5.49
N LEU A 240 11.52 4.33 -4.54
CA LEU A 240 10.05 4.21 -4.63
C LEU A 240 9.32 5.55 -4.44
N VAL A 241 9.84 6.40 -3.54
CA VAL A 241 9.25 7.70 -3.21
C VAL A 241 9.60 8.75 -4.26
N LEU A 242 10.84 8.73 -4.74
CA LEU A 242 11.33 9.71 -5.70
C LEU A 242 10.98 9.27 -7.13
N PRO A 243 10.55 10.19 -7.99
CA PRO A 243 10.27 9.86 -9.37
C PRO A 243 11.52 9.28 -10.05
N GLN A 244 11.35 8.15 -10.72
CA GLN A 244 12.41 7.50 -11.49
C GLN A 244 12.78 8.27 -12.78
N GLU A 245 12.01 9.28 -13.13
CA GLU A 245 12.26 10.10 -14.31
C GLU A 245 13.38 11.12 -14.01
N ARG A 246 14.60 10.70 -14.24
CA ARG A 246 15.80 11.56 -14.27
C ARG A 246 15.95 12.43 -15.55
N PRO A 247 15.10 12.35 -16.62
CA PRO A 247 15.38 13.11 -17.86
C PRO A 247 15.45 14.62 -17.67
N VAL A 248 14.73 15.17 -16.67
CA VAL A 248 14.72 16.61 -16.39
C VAL A 248 16.01 17.08 -15.69
N LEU A 249 16.68 16.17 -14.95
CA LEU A 249 17.93 16.51 -14.25
C LEU A 249 19.14 16.60 -15.22
N ASP A 250 19.06 15.95 -16.38
CA ASP A 250 20.13 16.00 -17.40
C ASP A 250 20.04 17.22 -18.31
N ALA A 251 18.87 17.88 -18.38
CA ALA A 251 18.64 19.09 -19.18
C ALA A 251 18.92 20.40 -18.41
N THR A 252 19.83 20.36 -17.42
CA THR A 252 20.04 21.48 -16.49
C THR A 252 21.14 22.43 -16.96
N THR A 253 21.07 23.66 -16.49
CA THR A 253 22.05 24.71 -16.78
C THR A 253 23.39 24.50 -16.06
N GLY A 254 23.48 23.53 -15.16
CA GLY A 254 24.69 23.20 -14.36
C GLY A 254 24.79 24.00 -13.06
N GLY A 255 23.69 24.57 -12.57
CA GLY A 255 23.58 25.16 -11.24
C GLY A 255 23.43 24.10 -10.14
N ARG A 256 23.61 24.52 -8.87
CA ARG A 256 23.38 23.67 -7.69
C ARG A 256 21.90 23.29 -7.61
N LYS A 257 21.61 22.02 -7.28
CA LYS A 257 20.23 21.52 -7.17
C LYS A 257 19.90 21.30 -5.70
N LEU A 258 18.77 21.85 -5.30
CA LEU A 258 18.26 21.71 -3.92
C LEU A 258 16.91 21.00 -3.95
N ARG A 259 16.76 20.00 -3.09
CA ARG A 259 15.48 19.38 -2.79
C ARG A 259 14.86 20.03 -1.56
N LEU A 260 13.72 20.65 -1.72
CA LEU A 260 12.87 21.13 -0.64
C LEU A 260 11.88 20.05 -0.24
N ILE A 261 11.66 19.89 1.05
CA ILE A 261 10.71 18.94 1.63
C ILE A 261 9.61 19.73 2.32
N PHE A 262 8.40 19.61 1.85
CA PHE A 262 7.21 20.23 2.43
C PHE A 262 6.51 19.22 3.35
N ASN A 263 6.28 19.62 4.58
CA ASN A 263 5.45 18.93 5.56
C ASN A 263 4.15 19.71 5.78
N GLY A 264 3.11 19.08 6.29
CA GLY A 264 1.75 19.63 6.34
C GLY A 264 1.61 21.08 6.87
N GLU A 265 2.57 21.59 7.66
CA GLU A 265 2.55 22.95 8.17
C GLU A 265 3.07 23.98 7.16
N ASN A 266 4.04 23.61 6.33
CA ASN A 266 4.72 24.51 5.41
C ASN A 266 4.08 24.57 4.01
N THR A 267 3.22 23.62 3.67
CA THR A 267 2.62 23.49 2.34
C THR A 267 1.60 24.59 2.03
N GLN A 268 1.05 25.24 3.06
CA GLN A 268 0.07 26.33 2.88
C GLN A 268 0.72 27.71 2.71
N LYS A 269 2.04 27.84 2.89
CA LYS A 269 2.76 29.09 2.74
C LYS A 269 3.31 29.26 1.33
N PRO A 270 3.32 30.47 0.76
CA PRO A 270 3.87 30.75 -0.57
C PRO A 270 5.40 30.81 -0.54
N VAL A 271 6.03 29.75 -0.03
CA VAL A 271 7.47 29.69 0.30
C VAL A 271 8.38 30.09 -0.85
N ILE A 272 8.09 29.60 -2.06
CA ILE A 272 8.91 29.88 -3.25
C ILE A 272 8.82 31.36 -3.61
N SER A 273 7.64 31.97 -3.56
CA SER A 273 7.45 33.38 -3.84
C SER A 273 8.14 34.24 -2.78
N GLU A 274 8.01 33.90 -1.50
CA GLU A 274 8.69 34.62 -0.39
C GLU A 274 10.20 34.56 -0.54
N MET A 275 10.74 33.38 -0.87
CA MET A 275 12.17 33.16 -1.11
C MET A 275 12.68 34.05 -2.27
N ILE A 276 11.98 34.00 -3.44
CA ILE A 276 12.39 34.78 -4.61
C ILE A 276 12.33 36.28 -4.32
N LEU A 277 11.28 36.74 -3.65
CA LEU A 277 11.12 38.15 -3.31
C LEU A 277 12.18 38.63 -2.29
N ALA A 278 12.51 37.82 -1.29
CA ALA A 278 13.49 38.12 -0.27
C ALA A 278 14.93 38.13 -0.82
N CYS A 279 15.29 37.11 -1.57
CA CYS A 279 16.64 36.94 -2.12
C CYS A 279 16.87 37.77 -3.40
N ARG A 280 15.80 38.11 -4.12
CA ARG A 280 15.84 38.72 -5.46
C ARG A 280 16.65 37.89 -6.47
N VAL A 281 16.57 36.55 -6.31
CA VAL A 281 17.27 35.57 -7.12
C VAL A 281 16.25 34.68 -7.81
N PRO A 282 16.23 34.59 -9.15
CA PRO A 282 15.39 33.68 -9.86
C PRO A 282 15.89 32.23 -9.66
N VAL A 283 14.97 31.29 -9.52
CA VAL A 283 15.28 29.85 -9.42
C VAL A 283 14.48 29.09 -10.45
N ASN A 284 15.03 28.00 -10.97
CA ASN A 284 14.33 27.12 -11.85
C ASN A 284 13.69 25.96 -11.06
N VAL A 285 12.41 25.64 -11.32
CA VAL A 285 11.73 24.49 -10.70
C VAL A 285 11.86 23.31 -11.66
N LEU A 286 12.71 22.35 -11.32
CA LEU A 286 12.95 21.15 -12.12
C LEU A 286 11.89 20.08 -11.89
N PHE A 287 11.38 20.01 -10.66
CA PHE A 287 10.38 19.05 -10.26
C PHE A 287 9.54 19.59 -9.10
N ALA A 288 8.26 19.29 -9.08
CA ALA A 288 7.38 19.52 -7.93
C ALA A 288 6.30 18.44 -7.90
N ASP A 289 6.16 17.78 -6.76
CA ASP A 289 5.08 16.83 -6.47
C ASP A 289 4.57 17.09 -5.07
N THR A 290 3.24 17.18 -4.95
CA THR A 290 2.58 17.35 -3.64
C THR A 290 1.47 16.33 -3.51
N LYS A 291 1.38 15.71 -2.33
CA LYS A 291 0.40 14.68 -2.02
C LYS A 291 -0.29 14.99 -0.70
N SER A 292 -1.52 14.53 -0.57
CA SER A 292 -2.25 14.59 0.69
C SER A 292 -2.13 13.23 1.39
N VAL A 293 -1.52 13.22 2.57
CA VAL A 293 -1.42 12.06 3.46
C VAL A 293 -2.10 12.46 4.78
N ASP A 294 -3.10 11.70 5.22
CA ASP A 294 -3.89 11.98 6.43
C ASP A 294 -4.51 13.40 6.50
N GLY A 295 -4.86 13.95 5.33
CA GLY A 295 -5.43 15.29 5.24
C GLY A 295 -4.41 16.43 5.33
N ALA A 296 -3.13 16.15 5.52
CA ALA A 296 -2.04 17.08 5.43
C ALA A 296 -1.34 16.98 4.07
N ALA A 297 -0.89 18.11 3.51
CA ALA A 297 -0.17 18.11 2.25
C ALA A 297 1.34 17.93 2.51
N TYR A 298 1.92 16.97 1.83
CA TYR A 298 3.36 16.70 1.82
C TYR A 298 3.88 16.84 0.40
N GLY A 299 5.13 17.23 0.24
CA GLY A 299 5.68 17.40 -1.10
C GLY A 299 7.19 17.47 -1.17
N HIS A 300 7.68 17.22 -2.36
CA HIS A 300 9.07 17.42 -2.72
C HIS A 300 9.14 18.38 -3.91
N MET A 301 10.07 19.32 -3.85
CA MET A 301 10.35 20.22 -4.97
C MET A 301 11.87 20.26 -5.19
N ILE A 302 12.29 20.14 -6.45
CA ILE A 302 13.68 20.26 -6.82
C ILE A 302 13.86 21.60 -7.52
N LEU A 303 14.70 22.45 -6.95
CA LEU A 303 15.09 23.73 -7.50
C LEU A 303 16.49 23.66 -8.07
N GLU A 304 16.73 24.32 -9.19
CA GLU A 304 18.07 24.63 -9.67
C GLU A 304 18.37 26.11 -9.37
N LEU A 305 19.46 26.32 -8.66
CA LEU A 305 19.97 27.64 -8.33
C LEU A 305 20.79 28.23 -9.48
N PRO A 306 20.96 29.56 -9.55
CA PRO A 306 21.93 30.20 -10.45
C PRO A 306 23.33 29.62 -10.30
N LYS A 307 24.13 29.73 -11.36
CA LYS A 307 25.54 29.30 -11.35
C LYS A 307 26.44 30.16 -10.49
N GLU A 308 26.04 31.41 -10.30
CA GLU A 308 26.77 32.40 -9.51
C GLU A 308 26.69 32.02 -8.03
N ASP A 309 27.82 31.64 -7.44
CA ASP A 309 27.90 31.19 -6.05
C ASP A 309 27.28 32.15 -5.06
N HIS A 310 27.49 33.48 -5.27
CA HIS A 310 26.97 34.49 -4.35
C HIS A 310 25.43 34.58 -4.36
N GLU A 311 24.77 34.24 -5.47
CA GLU A 311 23.30 34.16 -5.57
C GLU A 311 22.78 32.89 -4.97
N ALA A 312 23.43 31.78 -5.24
CA ALA A 312 23.09 30.47 -4.66
C ALA A 312 23.19 30.54 -3.11
N GLU A 313 24.25 31.12 -2.57
CA GLU A 313 24.43 31.27 -1.12
C GLU A 313 23.36 32.13 -0.45
N LYS A 314 22.82 33.17 -1.12
CA LYS A 314 21.69 33.97 -0.60
C LYS A 314 20.45 33.09 -0.40
N VAL A 315 20.15 32.24 -1.38
CA VAL A 315 19.00 31.33 -1.31
C VAL A 315 19.20 30.30 -0.20
N ILE A 316 20.37 29.72 -0.08
CA ILE A 316 20.71 28.75 0.97
C ILE A 316 20.61 29.38 2.35
N ALA A 317 21.14 30.61 2.53
CA ALA A 317 21.04 31.32 3.78
C ALA A 317 19.58 31.62 4.18
N TRP A 318 18.73 31.97 3.20
CA TRP A 318 17.31 32.15 3.43
C TRP A 318 16.62 30.84 3.84
N LEU A 319 16.90 29.74 3.13
CA LEU A 319 16.34 28.41 3.43
C LEU A 319 16.72 27.95 4.83
N ASN A 320 17.96 28.15 5.28
CA ASN A 320 18.40 27.81 6.63
C ASN A 320 17.60 28.54 7.72
N ASN A 321 17.11 29.76 7.43
CA ASN A 321 16.33 30.56 8.36
C ASN A 321 14.81 30.36 8.23
N SER A 322 14.34 29.69 7.18
CA SER A 322 12.92 29.55 6.89
C SER A 322 12.21 28.44 7.68
N GLY A 323 12.97 27.56 8.33
CA GLY A 323 12.43 26.34 8.98
C GLY A 323 12.00 25.24 8.01
N LEU A 324 12.31 25.39 6.72
CA LEU A 324 12.12 24.35 5.71
C LEU A 324 13.21 23.29 5.77
N SER A 325 12.82 22.03 5.65
CA SER A 325 13.78 20.95 5.45
C SER A 325 14.23 20.94 4.00
N TRP A 326 15.52 20.95 3.76
CA TRP A 326 16.09 20.87 2.42
C TRP A 326 17.38 20.05 2.39
N LYS A 327 17.75 19.56 1.21
CA LYS A 327 19.00 18.82 0.96
C LYS A 327 19.56 19.20 -0.41
N GLU A 328 20.86 19.21 -0.54
CA GLU A 328 21.51 19.35 -1.83
C GLU A 328 21.51 18.01 -2.56
N GLU A 329 21.10 18.02 -3.84
CA GLU A 329 21.13 16.86 -4.71
C GLU A 329 22.44 16.80 -5.47
N ALA A 330 23.03 15.62 -5.53
CA ALA A 330 24.32 15.39 -6.20
C ALA A 330 24.17 15.31 -7.74
#